data_0437e1aace1c6e08d38eb4535238819f
#
_entry.id   0437e1aace1c6e08d38eb4535238819f
#
_cell.length_a   1.000
_cell.length_b   1.000
_cell.length_c   1.000
_cell.angle_alpha   90.00
_cell.angle_beta   90.00
_cell.angle_gamma   90.00
#
_symmetry.space_group_name_H-M   'P 1'
#
loop_
_entity.id
_entity.type
_entity.pdbx_description
1 polymer ?
#
loop_
_entity_poly.entity_id
_entity_poly.type
_entity_poly.pdbx_seq_one_letter_code
_entity_poly.pdbx_strand_id
1 'polypeptide(L)'
;MKQILFFLLIACTFTPGVRAQDSGVCFEKGVEWKQVVKKAKKAKRLIFLDCYTSWCGPCKMLANKVFPNDTVGTSFNKHFINAKYDMEKDSSGVMLKKKYKIAAFPTLLFIDPKTEEIVHKVVGACDVKLMVEEGEQAINTEENLKGLRQRFAAGDRNVAFLKGYLFTAMYARESEDQAQAMQAFLDVLPIQDLADQATWHIVSNASLNPLSTPVKHVMDSLDYAYQVVGKEKLDECLKWVFYNSAYGIARWTPGSGQSFNEEANDSLVNYLLRFDHVSSPARLAYVYTAKYAREGNYGGMLDKMREAFSYNVFRENDGDTYFHLFMDQLSRSTDAAALQRGIDWIDEEALKTTDLMLMSNLMKRKGNLLKAKGDTVAAEKAFELEKKYKDDWVKVSSRPKH
;
A
#
# COMPACT_ATOMS: atom_id res chain seq x y z
N MET A 1 -12.45 -99.68 -8.21
CA MET A 1 -11.54 -98.68 -7.65
C MET A 1 -11.31 -97.57 -8.69
N LYS A 2 -12.02 -96.47 -8.61
CA LYS A 2 -11.87 -95.30 -9.55
C LYS A 2 -11.23 -94.20 -8.78
N GLN A 3 -9.99 -93.86 -9.16
CA GLN A 3 -9.31 -92.69 -8.65
C GLN A 3 -9.82 -91.43 -9.38
N ILE A 4 -10.32 -90.44 -8.61
CA ILE A 4 -10.72 -89.12 -9.10
C ILE A 4 -9.54 -88.16 -8.88
N LEU A 5 -8.93 -87.71 -9.97
CA LEU A 5 -7.91 -86.66 -9.94
C LEU A 5 -8.57 -85.30 -9.82
N PHE A 6 -8.25 -84.55 -8.74
CA PHE A 6 -8.73 -83.20 -8.49
C PHE A 6 -7.70 -82.22 -9.09
N PHE A 7 -8.04 -81.54 -10.18
CA PHE A 7 -7.24 -80.46 -10.73
C PHE A 7 -7.55 -79.14 -9.96
N LEU A 8 -6.59 -78.65 -9.22
CA LEU A 8 -6.67 -77.35 -8.56
C LEU A 8 -6.30 -76.26 -9.60
N LEU A 9 -7.28 -75.51 -10.09
CA LEU A 9 -7.07 -74.31 -10.90
C LEU A 9 -6.71 -73.15 -9.99
N ILE A 10 -5.43 -72.77 -9.95
CA ILE A 10 -5.00 -71.50 -9.31
C ILE A 10 -5.36 -70.37 -10.25
N ALA A 11 -6.44 -69.65 -9.91
CA ALA A 11 -6.80 -68.37 -10.54
C ALA A 11 -5.85 -67.27 -10.01
N CYS A 12 -4.85 -66.90 -10.79
CA CYS A 12 -4.06 -65.71 -10.57
C CYS A 12 -4.93 -64.48 -10.77
N THR A 13 -5.47 -63.94 -9.69
CA THR A 13 -6.16 -62.64 -9.70
C THR A 13 -5.10 -61.55 -9.91
N PHE A 14 -5.03 -61.05 -11.12
CA PHE A 14 -4.30 -59.83 -11.45
C PHE A 14 -5.07 -58.67 -10.77
N THR A 15 -4.66 -58.29 -9.57
CA THR A 15 -5.06 -57.01 -8.98
C THR A 15 -4.31 -55.90 -9.74
N PRO A 16 -5.00 -54.98 -10.44
CA PRO A 16 -4.33 -53.84 -10.97
C PRO A 16 -3.74 -53.05 -9.77
N GLY A 17 -2.41 -53.01 -9.72
CA GLY A 17 -1.72 -52.22 -8.73
C GLY A 17 -2.22 -50.80 -8.80
N VAL A 18 -2.90 -50.35 -7.74
CA VAL A 18 -3.16 -48.94 -7.54
C VAL A 18 -1.79 -48.27 -7.47
N ARG A 19 -1.38 -47.63 -8.59
CA ARG A 19 -0.22 -46.74 -8.54
C ARG A 19 -0.50 -45.72 -7.46
N ALA A 20 0.32 -45.67 -6.45
CA ALA A 20 0.35 -44.54 -5.53
C ALA A 20 0.39 -43.28 -6.38
N GLN A 21 -0.69 -42.53 -6.36
CA GLN A 21 -0.76 -41.23 -7.05
C GLN A 21 0.32 -40.39 -6.41
N ASP A 22 1.32 -39.96 -7.21
CA ASP A 22 2.37 -39.08 -6.72
C ASP A 22 1.69 -37.92 -5.97
N SER A 23 1.86 -37.89 -4.64
CA SER A 23 1.29 -36.85 -3.80
C SER A 23 1.92 -35.52 -4.21
N GLY A 24 1.07 -34.51 -4.42
CA GLY A 24 1.52 -33.15 -4.79
C GLY A 24 1.50 -32.83 -6.28
N VAL A 25 1.99 -31.63 -6.60
CA VAL A 25 2.01 -31.09 -7.95
C VAL A 25 3.08 -31.75 -8.81
N CYS A 26 2.68 -32.37 -9.91
CA CYS A 26 3.57 -33.02 -10.89
C CYS A 26 4.10 -31.97 -11.88
N PHE A 27 5.31 -31.50 -11.66
CA PHE A 27 5.98 -30.56 -12.55
C PHE A 27 6.70 -31.26 -13.71
N GLU A 28 6.64 -30.66 -14.92
CA GLU A 28 7.48 -31.03 -16.05
C GLU A 28 8.95 -30.69 -15.71
N LYS A 29 9.82 -31.72 -15.67
CA LYS A 29 11.23 -31.57 -15.24
C LYS A 29 12.15 -31.50 -16.45
N GLY A 30 13.00 -30.47 -16.52
CA GLY A 30 14.03 -30.34 -17.55
C GLY A 30 13.49 -30.21 -18.98
N VAL A 31 12.25 -29.79 -19.11
CA VAL A 31 11.53 -29.66 -20.38
C VAL A 31 11.62 -28.22 -20.89
N GLU A 32 11.96 -28.04 -22.16
CA GLU A 32 11.97 -26.74 -22.82
C GLU A 32 10.57 -26.14 -22.87
N TRP A 33 10.46 -24.80 -22.73
CA TRP A 33 9.17 -24.09 -22.74
C TRP A 33 8.27 -24.44 -23.93
N LYS A 34 8.84 -24.53 -25.12
CA LYS A 34 8.08 -24.91 -26.35
C LYS A 34 7.39 -26.26 -26.22
N GLN A 35 8.00 -27.23 -25.53
CA GLN A 35 7.42 -28.54 -25.32
C GLN A 35 6.28 -28.51 -24.29
N VAL A 36 6.41 -27.70 -23.24
CA VAL A 36 5.33 -27.44 -22.26
C VAL A 36 4.12 -26.84 -22.97
N VAL A 37 4.31 -25.81 -23.79
CA VAL A 37 3.23 -25.18 -24.59
C VAL A 37 2.59 -26.22 -25.53
N LYS A 38 3.37 -27.03 -26.25
CA LYS A 38 2.85 -28.08 -27.14
C LYS A 38 2.01 -29.11 -26.39
N LYS A 39 2.47 -29.54 -25.20
CA LYS A 39 1.76 -30.47 -24.33
C LYS A 39 0.44 -29.89 -23.83
N ALA A 40 0.45 -28.63 -23.39
CA ALA A 40 -0.72 -27.91 -22.91
C ALA A 40 -1.77 -27.69 -24.01
N LYS A 41 -1.34 -27.32 -25.23
CA LYS A 41 -2.22 -27.23 -26.42
C LYS A 41 -2.92 -28.55 -26.71
N LYS A 42 -2.15 -29.67 -26.73
CA LYS A 42 -2.68 -31.02 -26.97
C LYS A 42 -3.68 -31.43 -25.88
N ALA A 43 -3.36 -31.14 -24.62
CA ALA A 43 -4.20 -31.46 -23.46
C ALA A 43 -5.40 -30.51 -23.29
N LYS A 44 -5.47 -29.39 -24.01
CA LYS A 44 -6.45 -28.30 -23.85
C LYS A 44 -6.53 -27.79 -22.40
N ARG A 45 -5.39 -27.66 -21.74
CA ARG A 45 -5.26 -27.19 -20.35
C ARG A 45 -4.40 -25.93 -20.29
N LEU A 46 -4.66 -25.06 -19.32
CA LEU A 46 -3.78 -23.94 -19.02
C LEU A 46 -2.41 -24.44 -18.56
N ILE A 47 -1.40 -23.59 -18.65
CA ILE A 47 -0.10 -23.82 -18.06
C ILE A 47 -0.07 -23.15 -16.71
N PHE A 48 0.27 -23.88 -15.64
CA PHE A 48 0.71 -23.31 -14.39
C PHE A 48 2.24 -23.21 -14.41
N LEU A 49 2.79 -22.01 -14.21
CA LEU A 49 4.20 -21.73 -14.22
C LEU A 49 4.66 -21.14 -12.88
N ASP A 50 5.46 -21.89 -12.15
CA ASP A 50 6.18 -21.40 -10.96
C ASP A 50 7.50 -20.74 -11.40
N CYS A 51 7.55 -19.41 -11.26
CA CYS A 51 8.71 -18.59 -11.52
C CYS A 51 9.50 -18.41 -10.22
N TYR A 52 10.60 -19.13 -10.04
CA TYR A 52 11.37 -19.10 -8.80
C TYR A 52 12.85 -18.75 -9.01
N THR A 53 13.58 -18.55 -7.92
CA THR A 53 15.04 -18.53 -7.88
C THR A 53 15.56 -19.43 -6.76
N SER A 54 16.76 -19.99 -6.90
CA SER A 54 17.34 -20.92 -5.92
C SER A 54 17.65 -20.29 -4.54
N TRP A 55 17.80 -18.97 -4.47
CA TRP A 55 18.03 -18.23 -3.21
C TRP A 55 16.74 -17.77 -2.52
N CYS A 56 15.60 -17.83 -3.17
CA CYS A 56 14.30 -17.30 -2.68
C CYS A 56 13.73 -18.16 -1.54
N GLY A 57 13.68 -17.63 -0.35
CA GLY A 57 13.11 -18.30 0.84
C GLY A 57 11.63 -18.67 0.70
N PRO A 58 10.73 -17.73 0.31
CA PRO A 58 9.32 -18.02 0.08
C PRO A 58 9.08 -19.07 -1.03
N CYS A 59 9.92 -19.13 -2.07
CA CYS A 59 9.82 -20.17 -3.09
C CYS A 59 10.12 -21.58 -2.52
N LYS A 60 11.09 -21.67 -1.61
CA LYS A 60 11.40 -22.92 -0.90
C LYS A 60 10.23 -23.35 0.00
N MET A 61 9.53 -22.40 0.60
CA MET A 61 8.33 -22.69 1.39
C MET A 61 7.23 -23.31 0.52
N LEU A 62 6.94 -22.76 -0.67
CA LEU A 62 6.00 -23.35 -1.62
C LEU A 62 6.42 -24.76 -2.02
N ALA A 63 7.69 -24.94 -2.39
CA ALA A 63 8.25 -26.24 -2.83
C ALA A 63 8.19 -27.33 -1.76
N ASN A 64 8.35 -26.95 -0.48
CA ASN A 64 8.43 -27.91 0.62
C ASN A 64 7.11 -28.14 1.35
N LYS A 65 6.17 -27.18 1.33
CA LYS A 65 4.94 -27.24 2.16
C LYS A 65 3.65 -27.17 1.36
N VAL A 66 3.64 -26.52 0.20
CA VAL A 66 2.41 -26.29 -0.56
C VAL A 66 2.31 -27.24 -1.75
N PHE A 67 3.30 -27.27 -2.62
CA PHE A 67 3.29 -28.14 -3.80
C PHE A 67 3.25 -29.65 -3.50
N PRO A 68 3.83 -30.16 -2.39
CA PRO A 68 3.71 -31.57 -2.03
C PRO A 68 2.34 -31.96 -1.47
N ASN A 69 1.47 -31.01 -1.19
CA ASN A 69 0.14 -31.27 -0.61
C ASN A 69 -0.77 -31.96 -1.62
N ASP A 70 -1.47 -33.03 -1.19
CA ASP A 70 -2.33 -33.86 -2.04
C ASP A 70 -3.51 -33.06 -2.64
N THR A 71 -4.09 -32.13 -1.88
CA THR A 71 -5.22 -31.30 -2.36
C THR A 71 -4.77 -30.40 -3.50
N VAL A 72 -3.61 -29.74 -3.35
CA VAL A 72 -3.01 -28.92 -4.40
C VAL A 72 -2.65 -29.78 -5.61
N GLY A 73 -1.97 -30.93 -5.38
CA GLY A 73 -1.59 -31.85 -6.44
C GLY A 73 -2.80 -32.36 -7.22
N THR A 74 -3.86 -32.78 -6.56
CA THR A 74 -5.09 -33.26 -7.20
C THR A 74 -5.73 -32.19 -8.09
N SER A 75 -5.87 -30.96 -7.58
CA SER A 75 -6.42 -29.83 -8.33
C SER A 75 -5.54 -29.45 -9.51
N PHE A 76 -4.25 -29.22 -9.27
CA PHE A 76 -3.34 -28.70 -10.29
C PHE A 76 -3.01 -29.73 -11.39
N ASN A 77 -2.82 -30.98 -11.03
CA ASN A 77 -2.54 -32.05 -12.02
C ASN A 77 -3.75 -32.34 -12.94
N LYS A 78 -4.96 -32.05 -12.47
CA LYS A 78 -6.17 -32.18 -13.27
C LYS A 78 -6.33 -31.04 -14.27
N HIS A 79 -6.10 -29.80 -13.84
CA HIS A 79 -6.47 -28.60 -14.60
C HIS A 79 -5.34 -27.96 -15.38
N PHE A 80 -4.07 -28.20 -14.99
CA PHE A 80 -2.91 -27.54 -15.58
C PHE A 80 -1.87 -28.50 -16.13
N ILE A 81 -1.03 -28.02 -17.02
CA ILE A 81 0.30 -28.53 -17.27
C ILE A 81 1.24 -27.69 -16.41
N ASN A 82 1.82 -28.31 -15.38
CA ASN A 82 2.61 -27.63 -14.38
C ASN A 82 4.08 -27.56 -14.78
N ALA A 83 4.65 -26.37 -14.86
CA ALA A 83 6.05 -26.15 -15.16
C ALA A 83 6.67 -25.24 -14.08
N LYS A 84 7.98 -25.42 -13.85
CA LYS A 84 8.75 -24.53 -12.98
C LYS A 84 10.13 -24.31 -13.54
N TYR A 85 10.61 -23.07 -13.47
CA TYR A 85 11.94 -22.71 -13.92
C TYR A 85 12.62 -21.76 -12.93
N ASP A 86 13.93 -21.98 -12.76
CA ASP A 86 14.78 -20.98 -12.11
C ASP A 86 14.98 -19.80 -13.08
N MET A 87 14.47 -18.64 -12.71
CA MET A 87 14.43 -17.43 -13.54
C MET A 87 15.82 -16.81 -13.78
N GLU A 88 16.87 -17.35 -13.17
CA GLU A 88 18.24 -16.86 -13.28
C GLU A 88 19.21 -17.92 -13.83
N LYS A 89 18.85 -19.22 -13.73
CA LYS A 89 19.75 -20.32 -14.12
C LYS A 89 19.28 -21.12 -15.32
N ASP A 90 17.97 -21.34 -15.46
CA ASP A 90 17.43 -22.10 -16.57
C ASP A 90 17.31 -21.20 -17.82
N SER A 91 17.74 -21.68 -18.98
CA SER A 91 17.63 -20.92 -20.25
C SER A 91 16.19 -20.52 -20.57
N SER A 92 15.24 -21.44 -20.39
CA SER A 92 13.81 -21.13 -20.50
C SER A 92 13.36 -20.14 -19.44
N GLY A 93 13.87 -20.24 -18.20
CA GLY A 93 13.57 -19.33 -17.10
C GLY A 93 13.99 -17.89 -17.40
N VAL A 94 15.23 -17.67 -17.83
CA VAL A 94 15.77 -16.35 -18.21
C VAL A 94 14.94 -15.72 -19.33
N MET A 95 14.58 -16.50 -20.35
CA MET A 95 13.71 -16.04 -21.44
C MET A 95 12.32 -15.66 -20.94
N LEU A 96 11.70 -16.48 -20.08
CA LEU A 96 10.36 -16.25 -19.54
C LEU A 96 10.33 -15.05 -18.57
N LYS A 97 11.39 -14.87 -17.75
CA LYS A 97 11.55 -13.68 -16.90
C LYS A 97 11.44 -12.39 -17.73
N LYS A 98 12.12 -12.33 -18.86
CA LYS A 98 12.06 -11.19 -19.77
C LYS A 98 10.69 -11.07 -20.46
N LYS A 99 10.14 -12.19 -21.00
CA LYS A 99 8.86 -12.23 -21.71
C LYS A 99 7.71 -11.71 -20.82
N TYR A 100 7.62 -12.20 -19.58
CA TYR A 100 6.54 -11.89 -18.66
C TYR A 100 6.88 -10.79 -17.64
N LYS A 101 8.04 -10.12 -17.81
CA LYS A 101 8.50 -9.01 -16.95
C LYS A 101 8.48 -9.37 -15.47
N ILE A 102 9.00 -10.56 -15.11
CA ILE A 102 9.02 -11.04 -13.72
C ILE A 102 10.00 -10.20 -12.89
N ALA A 103 9.50 -9.48 -11.88
CA ALA A 103 10.27 -8.58 -11.03
C ALA A 103 10.40 -9.08 -9.57
N ALA A 104 9.60 -10.07 -9.15
CA ALA A 104 9.58 -10.58 -7.79
C ALA A 104 9.42 -12.11 -7.77
N PHE A 105 9.84 -12.75 -6.67
CA PHE A 105 9.78 -14.21 -6.51
C PHE A 105 9.14 -14.61 -5.17
N PRO A 106 8.33 -15.70 -5.17
CA PRO A 106 7.83 -16.40 -6.35
C PRO A 106 6.82 -15.56 -7.12
N THR A 107 6.72 -15.79 -8.42
CA THR A 107 5.60 -15.34 -9.26
C THR A 107 4.97 -16.58 -9.90
N LEU A 108 3.68 -16.75 -9.66
CA LEU A 108 2.87 -17.86 -10.14
C LEU A 108 2.01 -17.36 -11.29
N LEU A 109 2.20 -17.95 -12.49
CA LEU A 109 1.47 -17.55 -13.68
C LEU A 109 0.58 -18.68 -14.17
N PHE A 110 -0.63 -18.31 -14.56
CA PHE A 110 -1.55 -19.18 -15.29
C PHE A 110 -1.70 -18.64 -16.71
N ILE A 111 -1.34 -19.47 -17.69
CA ILE A 111 -1.08 -19.03 -19.07
C ILE A 111 -1.96 -19.81 -20.04
N ASP A 112 -2.64 -19.13 -20.94
CA ASP A 112 -3.32 -19.76 -22.09
C ASP A 112 -2.27 -20.27 -23.08
N PRO A 113 -2.19 -21.59 -23.30
CA PRO A 113 -1.20 -22.15 -24.21
C PRO A 113 -1.38 -21.73 -25.68
N LYS A 114 -2.57 -21.27 -26.09
CA LYS A 114 -2.83 -20.89 -27.49
C LYS A 114 -2.23 -19.52 -27.80
N THR A 115 -2.44 -18.55 -26.94
CA THR A 115 -1.98 -17.15 -27.10
C THR A 115 -0.67 -16.89 -26.37
N GLU A 116 -0.31 -17.73 -25.38
CA GLU A 116 0.75 -17.52 -24.41
C GLU A 116 0.57 -16.24 -23.60
N GLU A 117 -0.66 -15.77 -23.41
CA GLU A 117 -1.01 -14.67 -22.54
C GLU A 117 -1.26 -15.15 -21.09
N ILE A 118 -0.93 -14.30 -20.14
CA ILE A 118 -1.26 -14.53 -18.74
C ILE A 118 -2.77 -14.33 -18.57
N VAL A 119 -3.47 -15.35 -18.07
CA VAL A 119 -4.90 -15.26 -17.72
C VAL A 119 -5.09 -14.98 -16.23
N HIS A 120 -4.14 -15.44 -15.39
CA HIS A 120 -4.17 -15.17 -13.96
C HIS A 120 -2.73 -15.14 -13.39
N LYS A 121 -2.53 -14.43 -12.28
CA LYS A 121 -1.20 -14.19 -11.71
C LYS A 121 -1.29 -14.00 -10.20
N VAL A 122 -0.33 -14.59 -9.49
CA VAL A 122 -0.13 -14.38 -8.05
C VAL A 122 1.34 -14.09 -7.79
N VAL A 123 1.65 -13.08 -6.98
CA VAL A 123 3.02 -12.71 -6.61
C VAL A 123 3.22 -12.85 -5.11
N GLY A 124 4.14 -13.72 -4.74
CA GLY A 124 4.41 -14.09 -3.36
C GLY A 124 4.00 -15.52 -3.06
N ALA A 125 4.39 -16.00 -1.89
CA ALA A 125 4.00 -17.32 -1.42
C ALA A 125 2.64 -17.26 -0.72
N CYS A 126 1.86 -18.33 -0.86
CA CYS A 126 0.56 -18.52 -0.25
C CYS A 126 0.48 -19.87 0.45
N ASP A 127 -0.53 -20.07 1.27
CA ASP A 127 -0.82 -21.36 1.90
C ASP A 127 -1.55 -22.32 0.95
N VAL A 128 -1.84 -23.52 1.42
CA VAL A 128 -2.52 -24.57 0.65
C VAL A 128 -3.91 -24.13 0.21
N LYS A 129 -4.66 -23.47 1.11
CA LYS A 129 -6.04 -23.04 0.83
C LYS A 129 -6.07 -22.02 -0.28
N LEU A 130 -5.29 -20.96 -0.13
CA LEU A 130 -5.20 -19.90 -1.13
C LEU A 130 -4.65 -20.42 -2.46
N MET A 131 -3.69 -21.35 -2.46
CA MET A 131 -3.18 -21.96 -3.69
C MET A 131 -4.28 -22.66 -4.49
N VAL A 132 -5.16 -23.40 -3.82
CA VAL A 132 -6.30 -24.08 -4.48
C VAL A 132 -7.30 -23.05 -5.01
N GLU A 133 -7.66 -22.05 -4.22
CA GLU A 133 -8.58 -20.97 -4.60
C GLU A 133 -8.06 -20.20 -5.83
N GLU A 134 -6.80 -19.86 -5.87
CA GLU A 134 -6.17 -19.18 -7.02
C GLU A 134 -6.14 -20.09 -8.27
N GLY A 135 -5.94 -21.39 -8.09
CA GLY A 135 -6.04 -22.36 -9.19
C GLY A 135 -7.47 -22.47 -9.74
N GLU A 136 -8.48 -22.50 -8.89
CA GLU A 136 -9.88 -22.50 -9.27
C GLU A 136 -10.27 -21.18 -9.95
N GLN A 137 -9.83 -20.07 -9.42
CA GLN A 137 -10.04 -18.75 -10.02
C GLN A 137 -9.38 -18.65 -11.41
N ALA A 138 -8.19 -19.21 -11.61
CA ALA A 138 -7.47 -19.17 -12.88
C ALA A 138 -8.23 -19.87 -14.02
N ILE A 139 -8.96 -20.95 -13.74
CA ILE A 139 -9.77 -21.67 -14.76
C ILE A 139 -11.13 -21.03 -15.03
N ASN A 140 -11.60 -20.17 -14.12
CA ASN A 140 -12.85 -19.44 -14.33
C ASN A 140 -12.60 -18.20 -15.20
N THR A 141 -13.08 -18.24 -16.45
CA THR A 141 -12.82 -17.19 -17.45
C THR A 141 -13.44 -15.83 -17.10
N GLU A 142 -14.40 -15.77 -16.19
CA GLU A 142 -15.04 -14.52 -15.75
C GLU A 142 -14.39 -13.96 -14.48
N GLU A 143 -13.72 -14.79 -13.69
CA GLU A 143 -13.15 -14.44 -12.38
C GLU A 143 -11.61 -14.38 -12.37
N ASN A 144 -10.94 -14.97 -13.37
CA ASN A 144 -9.50 -14.80 -13.49
C ASN A 144 -9.14 -13.33 -13.83
N LEU A 145 -7.89 -12.94 -13.62
CA LEU A 145 -7.45 -11.56 -13.80
C LEU A 145 -7.82 -10.99 -15.19
N LYS A 146 -7.70 -11.80 -16.24
CA LYS A 146 -8.07 -11.40 -17.62
C LYS A 146 -9.58 -11.15 -17.73
N GLY A 147 -10.41 -12.03 -17.19
CA GLY A 147 -11.88 -11.89 -17.19
C GLY A 147 -12.33 -10.67 -16.37
N LEU A 148 -11.72 -10.46 -15.19
CA LEU A 148 -12.01 -9.30 -14.36
C LEU A 148 -11.68 -7.98 -15.07
N ARG A 149 -10.55 -7.89 -15.78
CA ARG A 149 -10.22 -6.74 -16.64
C ARG A 149 -11.27 -6.50 -17.73
N GLN A 150 -11.74 -7.57 -18.36
CA GLN A 150 -12.78 -7.47 -19.41
C GLN A 150 -14.11 -6.99 -18.84
N ARG A 151 -14.55 -7.53 -17.69
CA ARG A 151 -15.77 -7.10 -17.00
C ARG A 151 -15.68 -5.64 -16.57
N PHE A 152 -14.54 -5.23 -16.01
CA PHE A 152 -14.29 -3.85 -15.62
C PHE A 152 -14.37 -2.90 -16.84
N ALA A 153 -13.72 -3.26 -17.95
CA ALA A 153 -13.78 -2.49 -19.20
C ALA A 153 -15.18 -2.44 -19.82
N ALA A 154 -16.00 -3.49 -19.62
CA ALA A 154 -17.40 -3.53 -20.03
C ALA A 154 -18.33 -2.70 -19.11
N GLY A 155 -17.81 -2.08 -18.04
CA GLY A 155 -18.59 -1.19 -17.17
C GLY A 155 -19.22 -1.88 -15.95
N ASP A 156 -18.84 -3.12 -15.61
CA ASP A 156 -19.29 -3.74 -14.35
C ASP A 156 -18.74 -2.94 -13.15
N ARG A 157 -19.65 -2.48 -12.29
CA ARG A 157 -19.34 -1.67 -11.11
C ARG A 157 -20.04 -2.20 -9.86
N ASN A 158 -20.46 -3.47 -9.86
CA ASN A 158 -21.02 -4.10 -8.67
C ASN A 158 -19.98 -4.14 -7.56
N VAL A 159 -20.38 -3.81 -6.32
CA VAL A 159 -19.47 -3.71 -5.16
C VAL A 159 -18.71 -5.02 -4.90
N ALA A 160 -19.41 -6.16 -4.95
CA ALA A 160 -18.78 -7.46 -4.72
C ALA A 160 -17.75 -7.80 -5.82
N PHE A 161 -18.09 -7.50 -7.09
CA PHE A 161 -17.16 -7.63 -8.22
C PHE A 161 -15.93 -6.76 -8.05
N LEU A 162 -16.10 -5.46 -7.76
CA LEU A 162 -14.99 -4.52 -7.59
C LEU A 162 -14.08 -4.91 -6.41
N LYS A 163 -14.66 -5.38 -5.31
CA LYS A 163 -13.91 -5.93 -4.17
C LYS A 163 -13.07 -7.13 -4.58
N GLY A 164 -13.64 -8.09 -5.31
CA GLY A 164 -12.94 -9.27 -5.83
C GLY A 164 -11.83 -8.88 -6.80
N TYR A 165 -12.10 -7.97 -7.74
CA TYR A 165 -11.10 -7.48 -8.69
C TYR A 165 -9.93 -6.79 -7.99
N LEU A 166 -10.22 -5.94 -6.99
CA LEU A 166 -9.20 -5.28 -6.20
C LEU A 166 -8.27 -6.27 -5.49
N PHE A 167 -8.82 -7.30 -4.83
CA PHE A 167 -8.01 -8.33 -4.19
C PHE A 167 -7.16 -9.12 -5.20
N THR A 168 -7.74 -9.53 -6.31
CA THR A 168 -6.99 -10.22 -7.38
C THR A 168 -5.86 -9.36 -7.92
N ALA A 169 -6.10 -8.07 -8.17
CA ALA A 169 -5.09 -7.13 -8.62
C ALA A 169 -3.98 -6.92 -7.57
N MET A 170 -4.33 -6.92 -6.27
CA MET A 170 -3.36 -6.84 -5.17
C MET A 170 -2.46 -8.08 -5.10
N TYR A 171 -3.02 -9.29 -5.18
CA TYR A 171 -2.24 -10.53 -5.21
C TYR A 171 -1.37 -10.63 -6.48
N ALA A 172 -1.87 -10.14 -7.60
CA ALA A 172 -1.10 -10.09 -8.85
C ALA A 172 -0.05 -8.97 -8.88
N ARG A 173 -0.07 -8.02 -7.93
CA ARG A 173 0.74 -6.78 -7.91
C ARG A 173 0.63 -5.98 -9.21
N GLU A 174 -0.56 -5.88 -9.75
CA GLU A 174 -0.89 -5.08 -10.93
C GLU A 174 -1.33 -3.68 -10.46
N SER A 175 -0.37 -2.76 -10.34
CA SER A 175 -0.60 -1.44 -9.71
C SER A 175 -1.63 -0.58 -10.43
N GLU A 176 -1.73 -0.67 -11.76
CA GLU A 176 -2.72 0.04 -12.53
C GLU A 176 -4.13 -0.50 -12.28
N ASP A 177 -4.31 -1.83 -12.32
CA ASP A 177 -5.58 -2.47 -11.99
C ASP A 177 -6.00 -2.16 -10.54
N GLN A 178 -5.05 -2.19 -9.59
CA GLN A 178 -5.33 -1.84 -8.19
C GLN A 178 -5.86 -0.42 -8.07
N ALA A 179 -5.22 0.55 -8.72
CA ALA A 179 -5.62 1.95 -8.66
C ALA A 179 -7.01 2.16 -9.26
N GLN A 180 -7.29 1.56 -10.43
CA GLN A 180 -8.58 1.67 -11.11
C GLN A 180 -9.69 0.96 -10.32
N ALA A 181 -9.45 -0.26 -9.84
CA ALA A 181 -10.40 -1.01 -9.04
C ALA A 181 -10.69 -0.33 -7.70
N MET A 182 -9.67 0.20 -7.02
CA MET A 182 -9.81 0.94 -5.77
C MET A 182 -10.67 2.19 -5.97
N GLN A 183 -10.36 3.01 -6.97
CA GLN A 183 -11.14 4.21 -7.24
C GLN A 183 -12.62 3.87 -7.52
N ALA A 184 -12.87 2.92 -8.43
CA ALA A 184 -14.23 2.51 -8.77
C ALA A 184 -14.97 1.88 -7.57
N PHE A 185 -14.28 1.12 -6.72
CA PHE A 185 -14.85 0.54 -5.50
C PHE A 185 -15.27 1.64 -4.52
N LEU A 186 -14.39 2.62 -4.27
CA LEU A 186 -14.68 3.72 -3.38
C LEU A 186 -15.82 4.60 -3.89
N ASP A 187 -15.96 4.76 -5.22
CA ASP A 187 -16.99 5.59 -5.85
C ASP A 187 -18.42 5.03 -5.68
N VAL A 188 -18.55 3.71 -5.53
CA VAL A 188 -19.86 3.03 -5.43
C VAL A 188 -20.16 2.44 -4.05
N LEU A 189 -19.20 2.54 -3.11
CA LEU A 189 -19.28 1.87 -1.81
C LEU A 189 -20.38 2.46 -0.94
N PRO A 190 -21.40 1.66 -0.53
CA PRO A 190 -22.42 2.10 0.41
C PRO A 190 -21.87 2.20 1.84
N ILE A 191 -22.36 3.15 2.64
CA ILE A 191 -21.90 3.34 4.04
C ILE A 191 -22.08 2.07 4.87
N GLN A 192 -23.19 1.35 4.71
CA GLN A 192 -23.45 0.11 5.46
C GLN A 192 -22.38 -0.97 5.25
N ASP A 193 -21.73 -1.01 4.09
CA ASP A 193 -20.68 -1.99 3.80
C ASP A 193 -19.38 -1.70 4.57
N LEU A 194 -19.23 -0.51 5.15
CA LEU A 194 -18.13 -0.17 6.06
C LEU A 194 -18.18 -0.94 7.40
N ALA A 195 -19.32 -1.57 7.73
CA ALA A 195 -19.43 -2.47 8.87
C ALA A 195 -18.66 -3.78 8.65
N ASP A 196 -18.50 -4.23 7.39
CA ASP A 196 -17.70 -5.42 7.06
C ASP A 196 -16.21 -5.17 7.33
N GLN A 197 -15.58 -6.09 8.06
CA GLN A 197 -14.18 -5.95 8.48
C GLN A 197 -13.21 -5.86 7.29
N ALA A 198 -13.43 -6.63 6.24
CA ALA A 198 -12.55 -6.63 5.07
C ALA A 198 -12.71 -5.34 4.26
N THR A 199 -13.93 -4.85 4.08
CA THR A 199 -14.23 -3.55 3.47
C THR A 199 -13.61 -2.41 4.26
N TRP A 200 -13.78 -2.43 5.60
CA TRP A 200 -13.16 -1.43 6.47
C TRP A 200 -11.64 -1.40 6.33
N HIS A 201 -11.01 -2.59 6.31
CA HIS A 201 -9.56 -2.69 6.15
C HIS A 201 -9.09 -2.07 4.82
N ILE A 202 -9.80 -2.28 3.73
CA ILE A 202 -9.51 -1.66 2.44
C ILE A 202 -9.61 -0.14 2.55
N VAL A 203 -10.73 0.38 3.04
CA VAL A 203 -11.03 1.81 3.07
C VAL A 203 -10.12 2.56 4.03
N SER A 204 -9.88 2.03 5.23
CA SER A 204 -9.03 2.68 6.25
C SER A 204 -7.55 2.76 5.84
N ASN A 205 -7.10 1.92 4.91
CA ASN A 205 -5.75 1.96 4.34
C ASN A 205 -5.68 2.68 2.98
N ALA A 206 -6.81 3.15 2.45
CA ALA A 206 -6.82 3.91 1.20
C ALA A 206 -6.32 5.35 1.43
N SER A 207 -5.73 5.94 0.38
CA SER A 207 -5.31 7.34 0.38
C SER A 207 -6.53 8.26 0.21
N LEU A 208 -7.31 8.42 1.28
CA LEU A 208 -8.51 9.24 1.28
C LEU A 208 -8.19 10.73 1.45
N ASN A 209 -9.06 11.57 0.90
CA ASN A 209 -9.04 13.03 1.05
C ASN A 209 -10.48 13.57 1.15
N PRO A 210 -10.70 14.86 1.44
CA PRO A 210 -12.06 15.42 1.60
C PRO A 210 -12.98 15.26 0.39
N LEU A 211 -12.43 15.10 -0.82
CA LEU A 211 -13.21 14.90 -2.05
C LEU A 211 -13.49 13.43 -2.35
N SER A 212 -12.86 12.49 -1.63
CA SER A 212 -13.11 11.06 -1.82
C SER A 212 -14.57 10.72 -1.51
N THR A 213 -15.22 9.96 -2.39
CA THR A 213 -16.63 9.58 -2.27
C THR A 213 -17.00 9.01 -0.90
N PRO A 214 -16.23 8.09 -0.28
CA PRO A 214 -16.54 7.59 1.06
C PRO A 214 -16.53 8.67 2.13
N VAL A 215 -15.60 9.64 2.04
CA VAL A 215 -15.51 10.75 3.00
C VAL A 215 -16.72 11.67 2.85
N LYS A 216 -17.09 12.02 1.61
CA LYS A 216 -18.31 12.82 1.34
C LYS A 216 -19.54 12.11 1.91
N HIS A 217 -19.78 10.84 1.57
CA HIS A 217 -20.93 10.07 2.05
C HIS A 217 -20.99 9.99 3.58
N VAL A 218 -19.87 9.72 4.23
CA VAL A 218 -19.78 9.68 5.70
C VAL A 218 -20.10 11.05 6.30
N MET A 219 -19.51 12.13 5.78
CA MET A 219 -19.71 13.47 6.32
C MET A 219 -21.13 14.03 6.03
N ASP A 220 -21.77 13.60 4.95
CA ASP A 220 -23.15 13.96 4.63
C ASP A 220 -24.17 13.24 5.53
N SER A 221 -23.83 12.07 6.07
CA SER A 221 -24.68 11.24 6.92
C SER A 221 -23.94 10.76 8.18
N LEU A 222 -23.24 11.68 8.87
CA LEU A 222 -22.29 11.35 9.94
C LEU A 222 -22.94 10.54 11.09
N ASP A 223 -24.14 10.92 11.52
CA ASP A 223 -24.86 10.22 12.59
C ASP A 223 -25.18 8.75 12.20
N TYR A 224 -25.61 8.54 10.96
CA TYR A 224 -25.86 7.21 10.43
C TYR A 224 -24.55 6.41 10.31
N ALA A 225 -23.49 7.03 9.82
CA ALA A 225 -22.16 6.39 9.74
C ALA A 225 -21.64 5.98 11.13
N TYR A 226 -21.88 6.78 12.17
CA TYR A 226 -21.57 6.41 13.55
C TYR A 226 -22.36 5.20 14.05
N GLN A 227 -23.63 5.09 13.68
CA GLN A 227 -24.45 3.93 14.04
C GLN A 227 -23.95 2.64 13.37
N VAL A 228 -23.52 2.73 12.11
CA VAL A 228 -23.08 1.57 11.31
C VAL A 228 -21.67 1.13 11.67
N VAL A 229 -20.72 2.06 11.78
CA VAL A 229 -19.28 1.77 11.90
C VAL A 229 -18.82 1.80 13.36
N GLY A 230 -19.47 2.58 14.19
CA GLY A 230 -19.04 2.95 15.54
C GLY A 230 -18.22 4.25 15.56
N LYS A 231 -18.56 5.13 16.52
CA LYS A 231 -17.99 6.48 16.61
C LYS A 231 -16.45 6.47 16.72
N GLU A 232 -15.91 5.71 17.67
CA GLU A 232 -14.47 5.68 17.95
C GLU A 232 -13.66 5.25 16.70
N LYS A 233 -14.09 4.18 16.05
CA LYS A 233 -13.46 3.64 14.86
C LYS A 233 -13.47 4.61 13.68
N LEU A 234 -14.60 5.30 13.49
CA LEU A 234 -14.77 6.27 12.42
C LEU A 234 -13.99 7.56 12.69
N ASP A 235 -14.04 8.07 13.93
CA ASP A 235 -13.29 9.25 14.36
C ASP A 235 -11.79 9.06 14.17
N GLU A 236 -11.25 7.88 14.49
CA GLU A 236 -9.83 7.58 14.30
C GLU A 236 -9.44 7.64 12.81
N CYS A 237 -10.27 7.10 11.93
CA CYS A 237 -10.04 7.15 10.48
C CYS A 237 -10.13 8.60 9.96
N LEU A 238 -11.19 9.33 10.28
CA LEU A 238 -11.40 10.72 9.84
C LEU A 238 -10.31 11.65 10.38
N LYS A 239 -9.89 11.45 11.62
CA LYS A 239 -8.76 12.19 12.21
C LYS A 239 -7.51 12.14 11.33
N TRP A 240 -7.17 10.96 10.82
CA TRP A 240 -6.01 10.77 9.94
C TRP A 240 -6.23 11.36 8.54
N VAL A 241 -7.43 11.18 7.96
CA VAL A 241 -7.79 11.79 6.67
C VAL A 241 -7.66 13.31 6.74
N PHE A 242 -8.22 13.93 7.78
CA PHE A 242 -8.19 15.38 7.94
C PHE A 242 -6.80 15.92 8.31
N TYR A 243 -6.03 15.16 9.10
CA TYR A 243 -4.61 15.48 9.35
C TYR A 243 -3.80 15.55 8.09
N ASN A 244 -3.82 14.45 7.30
CA ASN A 244 -3.04 14.37 6.08
C ASN A 244 -3.45 15.44 5.07
N SER A 245 -4.75 15.75 4.99
CA SER A 245 -5.29 16.79 4.11
C SER A 245 -4.87 18.19 4.55
N ALA A 246 -5.02 18.52 5.83
CA ALA A 246 -4.60 19.81 6.38
C ALA A 246 -3.08 20.02 6.25
N TYR A 247 -2.31 18.99 6.54
CA TYR A 247 -0.85 19.00 6.38
C TYR A 247 -0.43 19.15 4.91
N GLY A 248 -1.11 18.46 3.99
CA GLY A 248 -0.90 18.60 2.54
C GLY A 248 -1.17 20.01 2.04
N ILE A 249 -2.30 20.60 2.46
CA ILE A 249 -2.68 21.99 2.19
C ILE A 249 -1.62 22.97 2.73
N ALA A 250 -1.17 22.74 3.95
CA ALA A 250 -0.16 23.58 4.59
C ALA A 250 1.23 23.49 3.94
N ARG A 251 1.57 22.35 3.34
CA ARG A 251 2.84 22.15 2.62
C ARG A 251 2.84 22.70 1.19
N TRP A 252 1.66 22.94 0.64
CA TRP A 252 1.59 23.43 -0.74
C TRP A 252 2.25 24.81 -0.86
N THR A 253 2.93 25.03 -1.98
CA THR A 253 3.62 26.29 -2.26
C THR A 253 3.49 26.68 -3.73
N PRO A 254 3.38 27.98 -4.01
CA PRO A 254 3.45 28.48 -5.37
C PRO A 254 4.72 27.96 -6.08
N GLY A 255 4.56 27.52 -7.33
CA GLY A 255 5.68 26.97 -8.11
C GLY A 255 6.04 25.50 -7.85
N SER A 256 5.28 24.78 -7.02
CA SER A 256 5.47 23.33 -6.77
C SER A 256 5.15 22.43 -7.98
N GLY A 257 4.68 23.00 -9.10
CA GLY A 257 4.24 22.24 -10.28
C GLY A 257 2.82 21.68 -10.18
N GLN A 258 2.15 21.86 -9.03
CA GLN A 258 0.78 21.44 -8.80
C GLN A 258 -0.11 22.65 -8.55
N SER A 259 -1.31 22.68 -9.15
CA SER A 259 -2.34 23.69 -8.82
C SER A 259 -2.86 23.45 -7.41
N PHE A 260 -3.16 24.55 -6.70
CA PHE A 260 -3.83 24.46 -5.42
C PHE A 260 -5.28 23.98 -5.62
N ASN A 261 -5.72 23.02 -4.81
CA ASN A 261 -7.09 22.50 -4.89
C ASN A 261 -7.99 23.22 -3.88
N GLU A 262 -8.66 24.31 -4.33
CA GLU A 262 -9.57 25.10 -3.51
C GLU A 262 -10.78 24.28 -3.06
N GLU A 263 -11.36 23.43 -3.91
CA GLU A 263 -12.51 22.59 -3.55
C GLU A 263 -12.19 21.65 -2.38
N ALA A 264 -11.00 21.01 -2.42
CA ALA A 264 -10.55 20.14 -1.33
C ALA A 264 -10.31 20.93 -0.03
N ASN A 265 -9.79 22.15 -0.14
CA ASN A 265 -9.58 23.06 0.99
C ASN A 265 -10.91 23.43 1.64
N ASP A 266 -11.89 23.90 0.86
CA ASP A 266 -13.18 24.33 1.36
C ASP A 266 -14.00 23.18 1.94
N SER A 267 -13.95 22.01 1.28
CA SER A 267 -14.57 20.80 1.81
C SER A 267 -13.97 20.40 3.15
N LEU A 268 -12.64 20.44 3.28
CA LEU A 268 -11.97 20.14 4.54
C LEU A 268 -12.38 21.11 5.66
N VAL A 269 -12.42 22.42 5.40
CA VAL A 269 -12.86 23.43 6.39
C VAL A 269 -14.30 23.14 6.84
N ASN A 270 -15.21 22.92 5.88
CA ASN A 270 -16.61 22.62 6.19
C ASN A 270 -16.76 21.34 7.03
N TYR A 271 -15.99 20.30 6.73
CA TYR A 271 -16.01 19.03 7.49
C TYR A 271 -15.45 19.23 8.90
N LEU A 272 -14.32 19.94 9.05
CA LEU A 272 -13.72 20.20 10.36
C LEU A 272 -14.61 21.02 11.28
N LEU A 273 -15.43 21.93 10.73
CA LEU A 273 -16.41 22.71 11.49
C LEU A 273 -17.60 21.86 11.96
N ARG A 274 -17.92 20.76 11.26
CA ARG A 274 -18.99 19.82 11.60
C ARG A 274 -18.51 18.62 12.41
N PHE A 275 -17.24 18.25 12.26
CA PHE A 275 -16.62 17.12 12.95
C PHE A 275 -16.23 17.54 14.36
N ASP A 276 -17.11 17.24 15.33
CA ASP A 276 -16.90 17.55 16.75
C ASP A 276 -15.83 16.60 17.34
N HIS A 277 -14.59 16.86 16.98
CA HIS A 277 -13.43 16.11 17.45
C HIS A 277 -12.37 17.06 17.99
N VAL A 278 -11.73 16.63 19.08
CA VAL A 278 -10.71 17.39 19.79
C VAL A 278 -9.52 17.85 18.94
N SER A 279 -9.26 17.19 17.80
CA SER A 279 -8.19 17.55 16.87
C SER A 279 -8.60 18.59 15.81
N SER A 280 -9.89 18.88 15.64
CA SER A 280 -10.39 19.78 14.59
C SER A 280 -9.82 21.19 14.69
N PRO A 281 -9.72 21.83 15.88
CA PRO A 281 -9.11 23.16 16.00
C PRO A 281 -7.67 23.23 15.51
N ALA A 282 -6.86 22.20 15.80
CA ALA A 282 -5.47 22.12 15.31
C ALA A 282 -5.43 22.03 13.77
N ARG A 283 -6.31 21.24 13.15
CA ARG A 283 -6.38 21.10 11.68
C ARG A 283 -6.83 22.39 11.00
N LEU A 284 -7.80 23.09 11.58
CA LEU A 284 -8.20 24.42 11.12
C LEU A 284 -7.06 25.44 11.23
N ALA A 285 -6.23 25.36 12.28
CA ALA A 285 -5.05 26.22 12.40
C ALA A 285 -4.08 26.01 11.21
N TYR A 286 -3.81 24.76 10.79
CA TYR A 286 -3.00 24.48 9.60
C TYR A 286 -3.57 25.16 8.35
N VAL A 287 -4.86 24.99 8.09
CA VAL A 287 -5.51 25.48 6.87
C VAL A 287 -5.54 27.01 6.84
N TYR A 288 -5.95 27.65 7.94
CA TYR A 288 -6.04 29.11 8.01
C TYR A 288 -4.68 29.79 7.95
N THR A 289 -3.66 29.24 8.63
CA THR A 289 -2.29 29.79 8.57
C THR A 289 -1.70 29.63 7.18
N ALA A 290 -1.94 28.50 6.51
CA ALA A 290 -1.49 28.25 5.15
C ALA A 290 -2.05 29.26 4.14
N LYS A 291 -3.25 29.78 4.36
CA LYS A 291 -3.83 30.84 3.51
C LYS A 291 -2.91 32.05 3.45
N TYR A 292 -2.46 32.55 4.59
CA TYR A 292 -1.55 33.72 4.66
C TYR A 292 -0.21 33.42 3.98
N ALA A 293 0.33 32.22 4.14
CA ALA A 293 1.56 31.83 3.45
C ALA A 293 1.39 31.79 1.92
N ARG A 294 0.24 31.30 1.42
CA ARG A 294 -0.07 31.30 -0.02
C ARG A 294 -0.21 32.70 -0.60
N GLU A 295 -0.76 33.63 0.18
CA GLU A 295 -0.92 35.02 -0.20
C GLU A 295 0.39 35.85 -0.08
N GLY A 296 1.47 35.24 0.39
CA GLY A 296 2.75 35.90 0.66
C GLY A 296 2.71 36.85 1.87
N ASN A 297 1.63 36.81 2.65
CA ASN A 297 1.46 37.61 3.85
C ASN A 297 2.09 36.91 5.06
N TYR A 298 3.42 36.90 5.11
CA TYR A 298 4.15 36.20 6.16
C TYR A 298 4.03 36.85 7.55
N GLY A 299 3.79 38.18 7.61
CA GLY A 299 3.45 38.85 8.86
C GLY A 299 2.16 38.31 9.46
N GLY A 300 1.07 38.28 8.68
CA GLY A 300 -0.21 37.72 9.06
C GLY A 300 -0.15 36.21 9.36
N MET A 301 0.71 35.46 8.66
CA MET A 301 1.01 34.06 8.94
C MET A 301 1.53 33.88 10.38
N LEU A 302 2.55 34.66 10.77
CA LEU A 302 3.10 34.62 12.12
C LEU A 302 2.07 35.00 13.21
N ASP A 303 1.23 36.01 12.91
CA ASP A 303 0.15 36.42 13.86
C ASP A 303 -0.84 35.26 14.05
N LYS A 304 -1.25 34.60 12.97
CA LYS A 304 -2.16 33.44 13.02
C LYS A 304 -1.53 32.24 13.75
N MET A 305 -0.24 32.01 13.57
CA MET A 305 0.48 31.00 14.34
C MET A 305 0.49 31.31 15.84
N ARG A 306 0.81 32.55 16.23
CA ARG A 306 0.79 32.97 17.66
C ARG A 306 -0.62 32.80 18.25
N GLU A 307 -1.66 33.17 17.52
CA GLU A 307 -3.06 32.96 17.91
C GLU A 307 -3.36 31.48 18.19
N ALA A 308 -2.98 30.57 17.27
CA ALA A 308 -3.22 29.13 17.43
C ALA A 308 -2.53 28.57 18.68
N PHE A 309 -1.28 29.00 18.97
CA PHE A 309 -0.58 28.59 20.19
C PHE A 309 -1.24 29.19 21.45
N SER A 310 -1.75 30.42 21.41
CA SER A 310 -2.42 31.06 22.55
C SER A 310 -3.70 30.33 22.94
N TYR A 311 -4.41 29.72 21.99
CA TYR A 311 -5.59 28.90 22.25
C TYR A 311 -5.31 27.46 22.66
N ASN A 312 -4.03 27.07 22.72
CA ASN A 312 -3.59 25.72 23.11
C ASN A 312 -4.29 24.60 22.31
N VAL A 313 -4.42 24.81 20.98
CA VAL A 313 -5.15 23.87 20.11
C VAL A 313 -4.36 22.62 19.77
N PHE A 314 -3.05 22.61 20.00
CA PHE A 314 -2.15 21.50 19.68
C PHE A 314 -2.00 20.54 20.84
N ARG A 315 -1.89 19.26 20.51
CA ARG A 315 -1.65 18.17 21.45
C ARG A 315 -0.37 17.42 21.06
N GLU A 316 0.29 16.86 22.04
CA GLU A 316 1.53 16.11 21.84
C GLU A 316 2.55 16.89 20.97
N ASN A 317 3.06 16.27 19.90
CA ASN A 317 4.04 16.85 19.00
C ASN A 317 3.45 17.64 17.83
N ASP A 318 2.11 17.81 17.78
CA ASP A 318 1.44 18.54 16.69
C ASP A 318 1.91 20.00 16.62
N GLY A 319 2.12 20.64 17.76
CA GLY A 319 2.60 22.02 17.86
C GLY A 319 3.99 22.21 17.24
N ASP A 320 4.91 21.28 17.52
CA ASP A 320 6.26 21.30 16.96
C ASP A 320 6.21 21.14 15.44
N THR A 321 5.41 20.18 14.94
CA THR A 321 5.25 19.93 13.50
C THR A 321 4.67 21.18 12.80
N TYR A 322 3.64 21.81 13.38
CA TYR A 322 3.04 23.02 12.89
C TYR A 322 4.03 24.18 12.86
N PHE A 323 4.73 24.44 13.97
CA PHE A 323 5.73 25.48 14.07
C PHE A 323 6.82 25.33 13.01
N HIS A 324 7.39 24.15 12.94
CA HIS A 324 8.46 23.87 11.99
C HIS A 324 8.04 24.01 10.53
N LEU A 325 6.85 23.55 10.18
CA LEU A 325 6.31 23.67 8.83
C LEU A 325 6.21 25.14 8.38
N PHE A 326 5.65 26.00 9.22
CA PHE A 326 5.43 27.40 8.85
C PHE A 326 6.71 28.25 8.96
N MET A 327 7.67 27.91 9.81
CA MET A 327 9.02 28.50 9.76
C MET A 327 9.76 28.12 8.46
N ASP A 328 9.58 26.91 7.95
CA ASP A 328 10.12 26.52 6.63
C ASP A 328 9.42 27.31 5.49
N GLN A 329 8.13 27.63 5.60
CA GLN A 329 7.43 28.52 4.66
C GLN A 329 7.96 29.96 4.74
N LEU A 330 8.18 30.47 5.95
CA LEU A 330 8.71 31.83 6.19
C LEU A 330 10.06 32.05 5.52
N SER A 331 10.91 31.02 5.40
CA SER A 331 12.22 31.12 4.74
C SER A 331 12.16 31.53 3.26
N ARG A 332 10.97 31.56 2.68
CA ARG A 332 10.70 32.04 1.31
C ARG A 332 10.32 33.52 1.23
N SER A 333 10.14 34.14 2.39
CA SER A 333 9.80 35.56 2.47
C SER A 333 10.97 36.44 2.03
N THR A 334 10.63 37.56 1.42
CA THR A 334 11.53 38.69 1.20
C THR A 334 11.29 39.84 2.20
N ASP A 335 10.30 39.68 3.09
CA ASP A 335 9.99 40.66 4.13
C ASP A 335 10.96 40.47 5.31
N ALA A 336 11.91 41.37 5.41
CA ALA A 336 12.95 41.36 6.44
C ALA A 336 12.37 41.47 7.87
N ALA A 337 11.24 42.17 8.07
CA ALA A 337 10.58 42.28 9.37
C ALA A 337 9.92 40.98 9.77
N ALA A 338 9.22 40.29 8.86
CA ALA A 338 8.66 38.99 9.11
C ALA A 338 9.76 37.93 9.41
N LEU A 339 10.86 37.94 8.61
CA LEU A 339 12.02 37.06 8.86
C LEU A 339 12.61 37.28 10.25
N GLN A 340 12.77 38.55 10.68
CA GLN A 340 13.29 38.85 12.01
C GLN A 340 12.36 38.34 13.11
N ARG A 341 11.05 38.57 13.00
CA ARG A 341 10.06 38.04 13.96
C ARG A 341 10.13 36.53 14.09
N GLY A 342 10.34 35.82 12.97
CA GLY A 342 10.53 34.37 12.98
C GLY A 342 11.81 33.93 13.68
N ILE A 343 12.91 34.65 13.47
CA ILE A 343 14.20 34.40 14.13
C ILE A 343 14.04 34.61 15.66
N ASP A 344 13.43 35.72 16.08
CA ASP A 344 13.21 36.03 17.48
C ASP A 344 12.36 34.95 18.14
N TRP A 345 11.33 34.46 17.46
CA TRP A 345 10.49 33.38 17.98
C TRP A 345 11.26 32.06 18.12
N ILE A 346 12.13 31.71 17.15
CA ILE A 346 13.00 30.52 17.28
C ILE A 346 13.91 30.66 18.50
N ASP A 347 14.45 31.85 18.77
CA ASP A 347 15.28 32.10 19.94
C ASP A 347 14.49 31.96 21.25
N GLU A 348 13.23 32.43 21.30
CA GLU A 348 12.33 32.20 22.43
C GLU A 348 12.09 30.70 22.69
N GLU A 349 11.85 29.90 21.63
CA GLU A 349 11.61 28.46 21.77
C GLU A 349 12.89 27.71 22.18
N ALA A 350 14.06 28.13 21.68
CA ALA A 350 15.34 27.54 22.06
C ALA A 350 15.65 27.70 23.57
N LEU A 351 15.14 28.76 24.22
CA LEU A 351 15.31 28.95 25.66
C LEU A 351 14.40 28.02 26.50
N LYS A 352 13.37 27.41 25.90
CA LYS A 352 12.39 26.56 26.58
C LYS A 352 12.72 25.08 26.56
N THR A 353 13.71 24.67 25.75
CA THR A 353 14.00 23.26 25.56
C THR A 353 15.45 22.92 25.84
N THR A 354 15.68 21.68 26.35
CA THR A 354 16.98 21.03 26.47
C THR A 354 17.10 19.81 25.56
N ASP A 355 16.04 19.51 24.77
CA ASP A 355 16.06 18.42 23.81
C ASP A 355 17.00 18.73 22.65
N LEU A 356 18.03 17.93 22.47
CA LEU A 356 19.08 18.15 21.49
C LEU A 356 18.59 18.06 20.05
N MET A 357 17.58 17.21 19.76
CA MET A 357 17.04 17.08 18.42
C MET A 357 16.15 18.28 18.09
N LEU A 358 15.35 18.74 19.05
CA LEU A 358 14.55 19.94 18.90
C LEU A 358 15.44 21.18 18.72
N MET A 359 16.52 21.31 19.52
CA MET A 359 17.53 22.37 19.35
C MET A 359 18.17 22.34 17.96
N SER A 360 18.53 21.15 17.46
CA SER A 360 19.09 21.01 16.10
C SER A 360 18.08 21.49 15.05
N ASN A 361 16.81 21.11 15.17
CA ASN A 361 15.74 21.53 14.27
C ASN A 361 15.48 23.04 14.30
N LEU A 362 15.53 23.67 15.48
CA LEU A 362 15.39 25.11 15.65
C LEU A 362 16.57 25.87 15.00
N MET A 363 17.80 25.42 15.24
CA MET A 363 19.00 26.07 14.68
C MET A 363 19.06 25.94 13.14
N LYS A 364 18.64 24.82 12.58
CA LYS A 364 18.49 24.68 11.14
C LYS A 364 17.55 25.72 10.54
N ARG A 365 16.39 25.94 11.15
CA ARG A 365 15.40 26.94 10.67
C ARG A 365 15.88 28.35 10.88
N LYS A 366 16.51 28.64 12.00
CA LYS A 366 17.18 29.92 12.24
C LYS A 366 18.18 30.24 11.12
N GLY A 367 19.04 29.27 10.78
CA GLY A 367 20.00 29.42 9.68
C GLY A 367 19.32 29.71 8.34
N ASN A 368 18.22 29.02 8.02
CA ASN A 368 17.45 29.25 6.81
C ASN A 368 16.84 30.66 6.77
N LEU A 369 16.27 31.15 7.87
CA LEU A 369 15.69 32.50 7.95
C LEU A 369 16.77 33.59 7.87
N LEU A 370 17.90 33.43 8.53
CA LEU A 370 19.06 34.33 8.45
C LEU A 370 19.61 34.40 7.03
N LYS A 371 19.74 33.26 6.35
CA LYS A 371 20.15 33.18 4.95
C LYS A 371 19.15 33.91 4.04
N ALA A 372 17.84 33.72 4.22
CA ALA A 372 16.80 34.43 3.48
C ALA A 372 16.86 35.94 3.72
N LYS A 373 17.22 36.37 4.93
CA LYS A 373 17.40 37.80 5.30
C LYS A 373 18.68 38.41 4.72
N GLY A 374 19.63 37.57 4.22
CA GLY A 374 20.94 38.00 3.70
C GLY A 374 22.06 37.99 4.73
N ASP A 375 21.83 37.57 5.97
CA ASP A 375 22.86 37.47 7.00
C ASP A 375 23.54 36.08 6.95
N THR A 376 24.46 35.94 5.98
CA THR A 376 25.16 34.68 5.71
C THR A 376 26.07 34.25 6.87
N VAL A 377 26.71 35.24 7.55
CA VAL A 377 27.62 34.92 8.68
C VAL A 377 26.87 34.35 9.87
N ALA A 378 25.75 34.97 10.24
CA ALA A 378 24.92 34.45 11.33
C ALA A 378 24.26 33.13 10.93
N ALA A 379 23.91 32.94 9.64
CA ALA A 379 23.36 31.68 9.15
C ALA A 379 24.36 30.52 9.30
N GLU A 380 25.63 30.71 8.94
CA GLU A 380 26.68 29.70 9.10
C GLU A 380 26.84 29.28 10.57
N LYS A 381 26.87 30.22 11.50
CA LYS A 381 26.93 29.95 12.94
C LYS A 381 25.73 29.12 13.41
N ALA A 382 24.53 29.41 12.90
CA ALA A 382 23.34 28.63 13.23
C ALA A 382 23.42 27.19 12.69
N PHE A 383 23.94 26.97 11.49
CA PHE A 383 24.16 25.63 10.94
C PHE A 383 25.28 24.85 11.66
N GLU A 384 26.33 25.53 12.15
CA GLU A 384 27.33 24.89 13.00
C GLU A 384 26.70 24.39 14.33
N LEU A 385 25.80 25.18 14.93
CA LEU A 385 25.06 24.76 16.12
C LEU A 385 24.08 23.61 15.83
N GLU A 386 23.39 23.65 14.69
CA GLU A 386 22.55 22.52 14.22
C GLU A 386 23.34 21.22 14.23
N LYS A 387 24.49 21.23 13.54
CA LYS A 387 25.38 20.06 13.45
C LYS A 387 25.84 19.60 14.82
N LYS A 388 26.28 20.50 15.68
CA LYS A 388 26.73 20.18 17.05
C LYS A 388 25.63 19.47 17.85
N TYR A 389 24.41 20.03 17.89
CA TYR A 389 23.29 19.42 18.64
C TYR A 389 22.90 18.06 18.08
N LYS A 390 22.93 17.90 16.75
CA LYS A 390 22.66 16.62 16.10
C LYS A 390 23.70 15.56 16.46
N ASP A 391 25.00 15.91 16.42
CA ASP A 391 26.10 15.02 16.76
C ASP A 391 26.03 14.61 18.25
N ASP A 392 25.68 15.54 19.14
CA ASP A 392 25.51 15.27 20.56
C ASP A 392 24.28 14.38 20.83
N TRP A 393 23.18 14.58 20.11
CA TRP A 393 22.02 13.70 20.18
C TRP A 393 22.37 12.26 19.74
N VAL A 394 23.11 12.08 18.65
CA VAL A 394 23.57 10.76 18.20
C VAL A 394 24.42 10.07 19.27
N LYS A 395 25.36 10.79 19.91
CA LYS A 395 26.18 10.25 21.00
C LYS A 395 25.35 9.77 22.20
N VAL A 396 24.30 10.52 22.55
CA VAL A 396 23.42 10.17 23.69
C VAL A 396 22.49 9.02 23.32
N SER A 397 21.89 9.03 22.13
CA SER A 397 20.93 8.02 21.68
C SER A 397 21.56 6.66 21.35
N SER A 398 22.87 6.63 21.03
CA SER A 398 23.62 5.40 20.73
C SER A 398 24.16 4.68 21.96
N ARG A 399 23.99 5.25 23.16
CA ARG A 399 24.40 4.56 24.41
C ARG A 399 23.46 3.40 24.72
N PRO A 400 23.98 2.21 25.05
CA PRO A 400 23.13 1.09 25.45
C PRO A 400 22.24 1.52 26.61
N LYS A 401 20.94 1.27 26.51
CA LYS A 401 20.03 1.40 27.66
C LYS A 401 20.39 0.28 28.63
N HIS A 402 21.00 0.63 29.77
CA HIS A 402 21.26 -0.30 30.88
C HIS A 402 19.96 -0.66 31.59
#